data_e9405598fb5c4ad0e6aae79032feda1d
#
_entry.id   e9405598fb5c4ad0e6aae79032feda1d
#
_cell.length_a   1.000
_cell.length_b   1.000
_cell.length_c   1.000
_cell.angle_alpha   90.00
_cell.angle_beta   90.00
_cell.angle_gamma   90.00
#
_symmetry.space_group_name_H-M   'P 1'
#
loop_
_entity.id
_entity.type
_entity.pdbx_description
1 polymer ?
#
loop_
_entity_poly.entity_id
_entity_poly.type
_entity_poly.pdbx_seq_one_letter_code
_entity_poly.pdbx_strand_id
1 'polypeptide(L)'
;MFYGALTLLLSGIGILAYPFVSDALNNYLDQQIISHYQQQAVKENEEVMAKIQENMTKKNQQLAKEGGNPGADPFTKKKEPAKKDRTYFEKHTIGILTIPEINVHLPIFDETNTVLLEKGASLLEGTSYPTGGENTHAVISSHRGLPQAKLFTDLPKLTLGDSFYIEINGRTLAYQVDQIKTVEPTDTKDLRIEKGQDFVTLLTCTPYMVNSHRLLVRGHRVPYHAKEVQKEVQKVSENKRFFLYGLLAACILIFLLLIYLFRQSFKIRNRS
;
A
#
# COMPACT_ATOMS: atom_id res chain seq x y z
N MET A 1 21.89 31.13 -25.82
CA MET A 1 20.51 31.26 -25.29
C MET A 1 19.67 29.97 -25.49
N PHE A 2 19.61 29.36 -26.66
CA PHE A 2 18.78 28.16 -26.93
C PHE A 2 19.05 26.98 -26.00
N TYR A 3 20.34 26.61 -25.78
CA TYR A 3 20.68 25.49 -24.88
C TYR A 3 20.33 25.77 -23.42
N GLY A 4 20.44 27.02 -22.95
CA GLY A 4 20.04 27.38 -21.59
C GLY A 4 18.50 27.29 -21.39
N ALA A 5 17.74 27.72 -22.39
CA ALA A 5 16.27 27.56 -22.34
C ALA A 5 15.85 26.09 -22.40
N LEU A 6 16.53 25.28 -23.20
CA LEU A 6 16.25 23.82 -23.29
C LEU A 6 16.59 23.09 -21.99
N THR A 7 17.72 23.42 -21.34
CA THR A 7 18.08 22.81 -20.04
C THR A 7 17.08 23.18 -18.95
N LEU A 8 16.63 24.44 -18.89
CA LEU A 8 15.60 24.89 -17.94
C LEU A 8 14.27 24.16 -18.18
N LEU A 9 13.85 24.02 -19.44
CA LEU A 9 12.64 23.28 -19.79
C LEU A 9 12.71 21.81 -19.34
N LEU A 10 13.82 21.14 -19.63
CA LEU A 10 14.02 19.74 -19.27
C LEU A 10 14.06 19.54 -17.75
N SER A 11 14.72 20.45 -17.01
CA SER A 11 14.73 20.43 -15.56
C SER A 11 13.32 20.59 -14.97
N GLY A 12 12.53 21.53 -15.53
CA GLY A 12 11.14 21.73 -15.12
C GLY A 12 10.26 20.50 -15.36
N ILE A 13 10.38 19.88 -16.54
CA ILE A 13 9.67 18.63 -16.85
C ILE A 13 10.08 17.51 -15.90
N GLY A 14 11.39 17.39 -15.62
CA GLY A 14 11.90 16.35 -14.68
C GLY A 14 11.34 16.51 -13.26
N ILE A 15 11.28 17.75 -12.76
CA ILE A 15 10.70 18.03 -11.43
C ILE A 15 9.22 17.71 -11.39
N LEU A 16 8.44 18.10 -12.40
CA LEU A 16 7.02 17.82 -12.50
C LEU A 16 6.71 16.33 -12.69
N ALA A 17 7.57 15.60 -13.42
CA ALA A 17 7.40 14.17 -13.67
C ALA A 17 7.81 13.30 -12.47
N TYR A 18 8.67 13.82 -11.57
CA TYR A 18 9.27 13.05 -10.46
C TYR A 18 8.24 12.26 -9.63
N PRO A 19 7.13 12.84 -9.11
CA PRO A 19 6.18 12.11 -8.28
C PRO A 19 5.50 10.97 -9.07
N PHE A 20 5.19 11.17 -10.33
CA PHE A 20 4.54 10.15 -11.18
C PHE A 20 5.48 8.99 -11.52
N VAL A 21 6.72 9.30 -11.86
CA VAL A 21 7.75 8.29 -12.17
C VAL A 21 8.10 7.50 -10.92
N SER A 22 8.24 8.18 -9.79
CA SER A 22 8.57 7.55 -8.50
C SER A 22 7.44 6.62 -8.03
N ASP A 23 6.17 7.06 -8.11
CA ASP A 23 5.02 6.23 -7.76
C ASP A 23 4.90 5.01 -8.69
N ALA A 24 5.10 5.19 -10.00
CA ALA A 24 5.09 4.08 -10.96
C ALA A 24 6.19 3.06 -10.68
N LEU A 25 7.41 3.51 -10.33
CA LEU A 25 8.52 2.64 -9.97
C LEU A 25 8.23 1.88 -8.66
N ASN A 26 7.73 2.55 -7.64
CA ASN A 26 7.35 1.91 -6.40
C ASN A 26 6.24 0.87 -6.64
N ASN A 27 5.19 1.20 -7.39
CA ASN A 27 4.15 0.25 -7.76
C ASN A 27 4.71 -0.98 -8.50
N TYR A 28 5.68 -0.81 -9.38
CA TYR A 28 6.34 -1.93 -10.05
C TYR A 28 7.08 -2.84 -9.07
N LEU A 29 7.83 -2.26 -8.13
CA LEU A 29 8.54 -3.02 -7.08
C LEU A 29 7.57 -3.73 -6.14
N ASP A 30 6.47 -3.09 -5.76
CA ASP A 30 5.42 -3.67 -4.92
C ASP A 30 4.78 -4.88 -5.62
N GLN A 31 4.52 -4.79 -6.94
CA GLN A 31 4.01 -5.92 -7.72
C GLN A 31 4.98 -7.11 -7.75
N GLN A 32 6.29 -6.87 -7.71
CA GLN A 32 7.27 -7.96 -7.61
C GLN A 32 7.22 -8.65 -6.24
N ILE A 33 7.09 -7.89 -5.15
CA ILE A 33 6.94 -8.42 -3.79
C ILE A 33 5.65 -9.23 -3.69
N ILE A 34 4.54 -8.67 -4.18
CA ILE A 34 3.23 -9.33 -4.21
C ILE A 34 3.29 -10.64 -5.01
N SER A 35 3.87 -10.61 -6.21
CA SER A 35 4.01 -11.81 -7.07
C SER A 35 4.87 -12.88 -6.39
N HIS A 36 5.92 -12.48 -5.68
CA HIS A 36 6.75 -13.41 -4.91
C HIS A 36 5.95 -14.08 -3.80
N TYR A 37 5.20 -13.30 -3.01
CA TYR A 37 4.34 -13.81 -1.94
C TYR A 37 3.30 -14.80 -2.48
N GLN A 38 2.61 -14.46 -3.57
CA GLN A 38 1.60 -15.33 -4.20
C GLN A 38 2.23 -16.62 -4.74
N GLN A 39 3.43 -16.54 -5.34
CA GLN A 39 4.15 -17.73 -5.81
C GLN A 39 4.60 -18.63 -4.64
N GLN A 40 5.02 -18.05 -3.52
CA GLN A 40 5.32 -18.82 -2.32
C GLN A 40 4.08 -19.54 -1.80
N ALA A 41 2.94 -18.83 -1.67
CA ALA A 41 1.69 -19.41 -1.22
C ALA A 41 1.21 -20.59 -2.09
N VAL A 42 1.54 -20.58 -3.40
CA VAL A 42 1.23 -21.70 -4.32
C VAL A 42 2.26 -22.84 -4.24
N LYS A 43 3.54 -22.53 -3.96
CA LYS A 43 4.63 -23.52 -3.92
C LYS A 43 4.75 -24.24 -2.58
N GLU A 44 4.40 -23.55 -1.50
CA GLU A 44 4.43 -24.13 -0.15
C GLU A 44 3.41 -25.25 -0.05
N ASN A 45 3.79 -26.32 0.66
CA ASN A 45 2.87 -27.41 0.95
C ASN A 45 1.69 -26.88 1.80
N GLU A 46 0.47 -27.34 1.52
CA GLU A 46 -0.74 -26.99 2.28
C GLU A 46 -0.56 -27.17 3.80
N GLU A 47 0.22 -28.16 4.21
CA GLU A 47 0.55 -28.42 5.63
C GLU A 47 1.36 -27.27 6.26
N VAL A 48 2.34 -26.72 5.54
CA VAL A 48 3.15 -25.58 6.00
C VAL A 48 2.28 -24.32 6.12
N MET A 49 1.44 -24.04 5.13
CA MET A 49 0.52 -22.91 5.17
C MET A 49 -0.52 -23.03 6.28
N ALA A 50 -1.06 -24.24 6.50
CA ALA A 50 -1.96 -24.51 7.61
C ALA A 50 -1.30 -24.27 8.97
N LYS A 51 -0.04 -24.66 9.13
CA LYS A 51 0.73 -24.42 10.36
C LYS A 51 1.02 -22.94 10.60
N ILE A 52 1.33 -22.17 9.56
CA ILE A 52 1.49 -20.71 9.66
C ILE A 52 0.16 -20.08 10.11
N GLN A 53 -0.94 -20.46 9.47
CA GLN A 53 -2.28 -20.00 9.82
C GLN A 53 -2.65 -20.34 11.27
N GLU A 54 -2.37 -21.57 11.70
CA GLU A 54 -2.62 -22.02 13.07
C GLU A 54 -1.81 -21.20 14.10
N ASN A 55 -0.54 -20.93 13.82
CA ASN A 55 0.31 -20.12 14.70
C ASN A 55 -0.21 -18.68 14.82
N MET A 56 -0.62 -18.04 13.72
CA MET A 56 -1.22 -16.72 13.74
C MET A 56 -2.54 -16.71 14.51
N THR A 57 -3.38 -17.73 14.30
CA THR A 57 -4.65 -17.88 15.01
C THR A 57 -4.46 -18.07 16.51
N LYS A 58 -3.47 -18.88 16.94
CA LYS A 58 -3.12 -19.04 18.38
C LYS A 58 -2.69 -17.71 19.00
N LYS A 59 -1.87 -16.92 18.30
CA LYS A 59 -1.48 -15.59 18.76
C LYS A 59 -2.68 -14.66 18.87
N ASN A 60 -3.60 -14.68 17.92
CA ASN A 60 -4.85 -13.90 17.97
C ASN A 60 -5.71 -14.31 19.18
N GLN A 61 -5.84 -15.61 19.46
CA GLN A 61 -6.57 -16.10 20.63
C GLN A 61 -5.92 -15.65 21.94
N GLN A 62 -4.60 -15.59 22.01
CA GLN A 62 -3.88 -15.06 23.15
C GLN A 62 -4.16 -13.56 23.32
N LEU A 63 -4.03 -12.77 22.26
CA LEU A 63 -4.35 -11.34 22.27
C LEU A 63 -5.80 -11.07 22.69
N ALA A 64 -6.75 -11.89 22.23
CA ALA A 64 -8.16 -11.78 22.63
C ALA A 64 -8.38 -11.99 24.13
N LYS A 65 -7.64 -12.94 24.75
CA LYS A 65 -7.70 -13.20 26.21
C LYS A 65 -7.07 -12.07 27.02
N GLU A 66 -5.98 -11.50 26.53
CA GLU A 66 -5.24 -10.41 27.18
C GLU A 66 -5.88 -9.03 26.94
N GLY A 67 -6.89 -8.95 26.06
CA GLY A 67 -7.63 -7.73 25.70
C GLY A 67 -6.97 -6.89 24.61
N GLY A 68 -5.91 -7.39 23.97
CA GLY A 68 -5.15 -6.67 22.94
C GLY A 68 -4.66 -5.29 23.44
N ASN A 69 -3.43 -4.96 23.21
CA ASN A 69 -2.90 -3.63 23.56
C ASN A 69 -2.27 -3.02 22.31
N PRO A 70 -3.06 -2.27 21.51
CA PRO A 70 -2.52 -1.59 20.33
C PRO A 70 -1.28 -0.78 20.73
N GLY A 71 -0.17 -1.01 20.02
CA GLY A 71 1.10 -0.37 20.29
C GLY A 71 1.07 1.16 20.13
N ALA A 72 2.22 1.78 20.32
CA ALA A 72 2.38 3.22 20.11
C ALA A 72 2.08 3.60 18.64
N ASP A 73 1.74 4.89 18.44
CA ASP A 73 1.48 5.43 17.10
C ASP A 73 2.60 5.08 16.10
N PRO A 74 2.26 4.41 15.00
CA PRO A 74 3.24 3.84 14.05
C PRO A 74 4.08 4.90 13.33
N PHE A 75 3.61 6.14 13.27
CA PHE A 75 4.25 7.22 12.51
C PHE A 75 5.24 8.06 13.32
N THR A 76 5.42 7.78 14.61
CA THR A 76 6.35 8.51 15.50
C THR A 76 7.73 7.87 15.60
N LYS A 77 7.91 6.64 15.15
CA LYS A 77 9.20 5.95 15.19
C LYS A 77 10.23 6.66 14.31
N LYS A 78 11.46 6.88 14.86
CA LYS A 78 12.56 7.51 14.12
C LYS A 78 13.01 6.63 12.95
N LYS A 79 13.44 7.28 11.84
CA LYS A 79 14.01 6.61 10.67
C LYS A 79 15.14 5.66 11.08
N GLU A 80 15.02 4.41 10.73
CA GLU A 80 16.16 3.49 10.72
C GLU A 80 17.04 3.79 9.50
N PRO A 81 18.37 3.91 9.68
CA PRO A 81 19.28 4.41 8.65
C PRO A 81 19.77 3.32 7.69
N ALA A 82 18.97 2.38 7.23
CA ALA A 82 19.45 1.37 6.29
C ALA A 82 18.51 1.17 5.10
N LYS A 83 19.03 1.35 3.87
CA LYS A 83 18.41 0.77 2.67
C LYS A 83 18.31 -0.74 2.87
N LYS A 84 17.11 -1.26 2.93
CA LYS A 84 16.85 -2.69 2.93
C LYS A 84 16.77 -3.17 1.47
N ASP A 85 17.23 -4.39 1.23
CA ASP A 85 17.12 -5.03 -0.07
C ASP A 85 15.70 -5.62 -0.28
N ARG A 86 15.45 -6.13 -1.47
CA ARG A 86 14.16 -6.74 -1.81
C ARG A 86 13.85 -7.94 -0.91
N THR A 87 14.84 -8.74 -0.57
CA THR A 87 14.70 -9.94 0.27
C THR A 87 14.16 -9.61 1.66
N TYR A 88 14.51 -8.43 2.20
CA TYR A 88 13.96 -7.95 3.47
C TYR A 88 12.45 -7.76 3.39
N PHE A 89 11.94 -7.08 2.36
CA PHE A 89 10.50 -6.87 2.18
C PHE A 89 9.75 -8.19 1.95
N GLU A 90 10.32 -9.09 1.16
CA GLU A 90 9.74 -10.41 0.89
C GLU A 90 9.58 -11.24 2.17
N LYS A 91 10.57 -11.23 3.06
CA LYS A 91 10.54 -11.95 4.35
C LYS A 91 9.50 -11.40 5.33
N HIS A 92 9.26 -10.10 5.28
CA HIS A 92 8.30 -9.43 6.17
C HIS A 92 6.88 -9.38 5.60
N THR A 93 6.65 -9.84 4.37
CA THR A 93 5.32 -9.84 3.77
C THR A 93 4.48 -10.99 4.32
N ILE A 94 3.34 -10.67 4.95
CA ILE A 94 2.38 -11.63 5.51
C ILE A 94 1.06 -11.69 4.75
N GLY A 95 0.82 -10.75 3.84
CA GLY A 95 -0.42 -10.70 3.08
C GLY A 95 -0.43 -9.56 2.07
N ILE A 96 -1.57 -9.40 1.41
CA ILE A 96 -1.80 -8.37 0.40
C ILE A 96 -3.11 -7.67 0.73
N LEU A 97 -3.09 -6.33 0.72
CA LEU A 97 -4.27 -5.48 0.87
C LEU A 97 -4.71 -4.95 -0.50
N THR A 98 -5.98 -5.12 -0.84
CA THR A 98 -6.60 -4.54 -2.03
C THR A 98 -7.80 -3.70 -1.64
N ILE A 99 -7.85 -2.44 -2.11
CA ILE A 99 -8.97 -1.51 -1.94
C ILE A 99 -9.32 -0.97 -3.33
N PRO A 100 -10.32 -1.56 -4.01
CA PRO A 100 -10.63 -1.26 -5.41
C PRO A 100 -11.03 0.20 -5.64
N GLU A 101 -11.86 0.76 -4.77
CA GLU A 101 -12.41 2.11 -4.92
C GLU A 101 -11.33 3.20 -5.04
N ILE A 102 -10.20 3.01 -4.37
CA ILE A 102 -9.08 3.97 -4.40
C ILE A 102 -7.84 3.41 -5.13
N ASN A 103 -8.00 2.31 -5.85
CA ASN A 103 -6.95 1.66 -6.65
C ASN A 103 -5.69 1.31 -5.82
N VAL A 104 -5.88 0.85 -4.58
CA VAL A 104 -4.81 0.37 -3.70
C VAL A 104 -4.62 -1.13 -3.86
N HIS A 105 -3.36 -1.56 -4.00
CA HIS A 105 -2.92 -2.96 -4.02
C HIS A 105 -1.50 -3.01 -3.48
N LEU A 106 -1.34 -3.37 -2.20
CA LEU A 106 -0.12 -3.21 -1.43
C LEU A 106 0.22 -4.49 -0.65
N PRO A 107 1.52 -4.81 -0.46
CA PRO A 107 1.93 -5.82 0.50
C PRO A 107 1.59 -5.37 1.93
N ILE A 108 1.23 -6.33 2.79
CA ILE A 108 1.08 -6.16 4.23
C ILE A 108 2.31 -6.77 4.90
N PHE A 109 3.00 -5.99 5.72
CA PHE A 109 4.16 -6.42 6.48
C PHE A 109 3.79 -6.78 7.92
N ASP A 110 4.55 -7.71 8.52
CA ASP A 110 4.30 -8.28 9.86
C ASP A 110 4.65 -7.35 11.03
N GLU A 111 5.42 -6.29 10.77
CA GLU A 111 5.82 -5.31 11.76
C GLU A 111 5.72 -3.89 11.24
N THR A 112 5.70 -2.93 12.17
CA THR A 112 5.64 -1.51 11.84
C THR A 112 6.97 -0.83 12.11
N ASN A 113 7.67 -0.46 11.03
CA ASN A 113 8.83 0.42 11.05
C ASN A 113 8.80 1.40 9.86
N THR A 114 9.65 2.42 9.89
CA THR A 114 9.65 3.49 8.87
C THR A 114 9.91 2.94 7.47
N VAL A 115 10.80 1.94 7.34
CA VAL A 115 11.19 1.38 6.03
C VAL A 115 10.05 0.60 5.39
N LEU A 116 9.32 -0.20 6.16
CA LEU A 116 8.18 -0.98 5.68
C LEU A 116 6.98 -0.08 5.37
N LEU A 117 6.71 0.93 6.23
CA LEU A 117 5.65 1.91 5.99
C LEU A 117 5.86 2.77 4.73
N GLU A 118 7.11 3.00 4.30
CA GLU A 118 7.43 3.70 3.05
C GLU A 118 7.17 2.82 1.80
N LYS A 119 7.03 1.49 1.97
CA LYS A 119 6.89 0.52 0.88
C LYS A 119 5.52 -0.12 0.76
N GLY A 120 4.72 -0.12 1.80
CA GLY A 120 3.41 -0.77 1.77
C GLY A 120 2.59 -0.46 3.01
N ALA A 121 1.81 -1.43 3.42
CA ALA A 121 1.03 -1.37 4.63
C ALA A 121 1.65 -2.29 5.70
N SER A 122 1.58 -1.91 6.95
CA SER A 122 2.20 -2.64 8.07
C SER A 122 1.18 -2.96 9.17
N LEU A 123 1.28 -4.15 9.71
CA LEU A 123 0.48 -4.57 10.86
C LEU A 123 0.94 -3.79 12.11
N LEU A 124 0.00 -3.12 12.78
CA LEU A 124 0.30 -2.42 14.04
C LEU A 124 0.57 -3.44 15.15
N GLU A 125 1.69 -3.26 15.83
CA GLU A 125 2.09 -4.10 16.96
C GLU A 125 1.01 -4.14 18.06
N GLY A 126 0.81 -5.31 18.66
CA GLY A 126 -0.21 -5.51 19.70
C GLY A 126 -1.64 -5.65 19.20
N THR A 127 -1.86 -5.68 17.88
CA THR A 127 -3.14 -5.99 17.25
C THR A 127 -3.15 -7.39 16.62
N SER A 128 -4.32 -7.90 16.27
CA SER A 128 -4.46 -9.24 15.69
C SER A 128 -3.79 -9.35 14.33
N TYR A 129 -3.26 -10.54 14.00
CA TYR A 129 -2.94 -10.88 12.62
C TYR A 129 -4.23 -10.85 11.77
N PRO A 130 -4.19 -10.39 10.51
CA PRO A 130 -5.38 -10.23 9.67
C PRO A 130 -5.83 -11.57 9.07
N THR A 131 -5.91 -12.60 9.91
CA THR A 131 -6.36 -13.96 9.53
C THR A 131 -7.87 -14.14 9.61
N GLY A 132 -8.57 -13.12 10.11
CA GLY A 132 -10.00 -13.16 10.41
C GLY A 132 -10.34 -14.07 11.59
N GLY A 133 -11.61 -14.07 11.92
CA GLY A 133 -12.20 -14.87 13.00
C GLY A 133 -12.77 -14.02 14.14
N GLU A 134 -13.65 -14.62 14.93
CA GLU A 134 -14.26 -13.95 16.08
C GLU A 134 -13.19 -13.51 17.09
N ASN A 135 -13.45 -12.36 17.70
CA ASN A 135 -12.56 -11.74 18.69
C ASN A 135 -11.19 -11.34 18.08
N THR A 136 -11.19 -10.89 16.82
CA THR A 136 -10.00 -10.32 16.18
C THR A 136 -10.23 -8.89 15.75
N HIS A 137 -9.17 -8.07 15.89
CA HIS A 137 -9.10 -6.72 15.35
C HIS A 137 -7.68 -6.47 14.86
N ALA A 138 -7.47 -6.54 13.55
CA ALA A 138 -6.20 -6.20 12.93
C ALA A 138 -6.17 -4.72 12.56
N VAL A 139 -5.06 -4.03 12.85
CA VAL A 139 -4.85 -2.64 12.44
C VAL A 139 -3.73 -2.57 11.44
N ILE A 140 -4.02 -2.08 10.24
CA ILE A 140 -3.10 -2.00 9.12
C ILE A 140 -2.81 -0.54 8.83
N SER A 141 -1.57 -0.13 9.03
CA SER A 141 -1.12 1.25 8.92
C SER A 141 -0.36 1.49 7.62
N SER A 142 -0.54 2.64 6.99
CA SER A 142 0.27 3.06 5.84
C SER A 142 0.35 4.59 5.75
N HIS A 143 1.41 5.09 5.12
CA HIS A 143 1.62 6.53 4.96
C HIS A 143 0.61 7.20 4.05
N ARG A 144 0.41 8.50 4.28
CA ARG A 144 -0.35 9.41 3.44
C ARG A 144 0.51 10.63 3.09
N GLY A 145 0.51 11.01 1.80
CA GLY A 145 1.20 12.22 1.35
C GLY A 145 2.70 12.08 1.16
N LEU A 146 3.21 10.86 0.93
CA LEU A 146 4.61 10.69 0.51
C LEU A 146 4.76 11.09 -0.96
N PRO A 147 5.77 11.92 -1.31
CA PRO A 147 6.00 12.33 -2.70
C PRO A 147 6.33 11.17 -3.64
N GLN A 148 6.90 10.09 -3.10
CA GLN A 148 7.40 8.95 -3.87
C GLN A 148 6.40 7.79 -3.99
N ALA A 149 5.33 7.77 -3.21
CA ALA A 149 4.36 6.66 -3.19
C ALA A 149 2.98 7.11 -2.74
N LYS A 150 1.95 6.66 -3.46
CA LYS A 150 0.56 7.02 -3.18
C LYS A 150 0.03 6.41 -1.88
N LEU A 151 0.30 5.14 -1.63
CA LEU A 151 -0.09 4.38 -0.45
C LEU A 151 -1.54 4.67 0.00
N PHE A 152 -1.76 5.14 1.24
CA PHE A 152 -3.08 5.52 1.78
C PHE A 152 -3.47 7.00 1.54
N THR A 153 -2.85 7.67 0.55
CA THR A 153 -3.16 9.07 0.23
C THR A 153 -4.64 9.30 -0.05
N ASP A 154 -5.29 8.35 -0.72
CA ASP A 154 -6.70 8.42 -1.08
C ASP A 154 -7.65 7.73 -0.07
N LEU A 155 -7.16 7.21 1.05
CA LEU A 155 -7.99 6.55 2.07
C LEU A 155 -9.20 7.39 2.53
N PRO A 156 -9.11 8.74 2.64
CA PRO A 156 -10.27 9.57 3.00
C PRO A 156 -11.39 9.62 1.95
N LYS A 157 -11.20 9.06 0.77
CA LYS A 157 -12.25 8.96 -0.26
C LYS A 157 -13.20 7.78 -0.02
N LEU A 158 -12.83 6.84 0.85
CA LEU A 158 -13.69 5.73 1.22
C LEU A 158 -14.91 6.21 1.98
N THR A 159 -16.01 5.53 1.73
CA THR A 159 -17.32 5.75 2.35
C THR A 159 -17.82 4.49 3.03
N LEU A 160 -18.83 4.63 3.89
CA LEU A 160 -19.50 3.47 4.49
C LEU A 160 -20.09 2.59 3.39
N GLY A 161 -19.87 1.28 3.48
CA GLY A 161 -20.32 0.29 2.51
C GLY A 161 -19.26 -0.09 1.46
N ASP A 162 -18.18 0.69 1.30
CA ASP A 162 -17.07 0.31 0.42
C ASP A 162 -16.39 -0.96 0.92
N SER A 163 -15.83 -1.74 -0.01
CA SER A 163 -15.19 -3.01 0.32
C SER A 163 -13.68 -2.96 0.17
N PHE A 164 -12.99 -3.73 1.01
CA PHE A 164 -11.57 -4.02 0.85
C PHE A 164 -11.27 -5.49 1.16
N TYR A 165 -10.17 -5.97 0.64
CA TYR A 165 -9.82 -7.38 0.65
C TYR A 165 -8.42 -7.61 1.19
N ILE A 166 -8.25 -8.70 1.95
CA ILE A 166 -6.96 -9.14 2.46
C ILE A 166 -6.71 -10.56 1.97
N GLU A 167 -5.65 -10.74 1.19
CA GLU A 167 -5.13 -12.05 0.83
C GLU A 167 -4.05 -12.44 1.82
N ILE A 168 -4.25 -13.55 2.54
CA ILE A 168 -3.31 -14.07 3.53
C ILE A 168 -3.35 -15.60 3.55
N ASN A 169 -2.18 -16.24 3.54
CA ASN A 169 -2.04 -17.71 3.59
C ASN A 169 -2.93 -18.43 2.55
N GLY A 170 -2.96 -17.91 1.30
CA GLY A 170 -3.76 -18.47 0.20
C GLY A 170 -5.28 -18.27 0.33
N ARG A 171 -5.76 -17.47 1.31
CA ARG A 171 -7.18 -17.18 1.53
C ARG A 171 -7.45 -15.70 1.33
N THR A 172 -8.57 -15.37 0.72
CA THR A 172 -9.03 -13.98 0.60
C THR A 172 -10.16 -13.69 1.57
N LEU A 173 -9.99 -12.65 2.35
CA LEU A 173 -10.94 -12.16 3.34
C LEU A 173 -11.55 -10.86 2.82
N ALA A 174 -12.88 -10.74 2.86
CA ALA A 174 -13.60 -9.54 2.45
C ALA A 174 -14.11 -8.77 3.68
N TYR A 175 -13.90 -7.46 3.66
CA TYR A 175 -14.38 -6.54 4.70
C TYR A 175 -15.16 -5.40 4.07
N GLN A 176 -16.20 -4.95 4.75
CA GLN A 176 -17.00 -3.80 4.33
C GLN A 176 -16.88 -2.68 5.36
N VAL A 177 -16.60 -1.46 4.90
CA VAL A 177 -16.42 -0.28 5.74
C VAL A 177 -17.69 0.02 6.52
N ASP A 178 -17.62 0.02 7.85
CA ASP A 178 -18.70 0.27 8.78
C ASP A 178 -18.48 1.49 9.68
N GLN A 179 -17.23 1.97 9.78
CA GLN A 179 -16.89 3.12 10.61
C GLN A 179 -15.75 3.93 9.98
N ILE A 180 -15.89 5.26 9.99
CA ILE A 180 -14.82 6.19 9.62
C ILE A 180 -14.72 7.24 10.74
N LYS A 181 -13.55 7.35 11.38
CA LYS A 181 -13.29 8.28 12.47
C LYS A 181 -11.96 9.00 12.31
N THR A 182 -11.87 10.21 12.84
CA THR A 182 -10.62 10.93 13.05
C THR A 182 -10.37 11.05 14.55
N VAL A 183 -9.19 10.62 14.99
CA VAL A 183 -8.81 10.56 16.41
C VAL A 183 -7.44 11.18 16.64
N GLU A 184 -7.13 11.51 17.90
CA GLU A 184 -5.78 11.87 18.33
C GLU A 184 -4.82 10.68 18.20
N PRO A 185 -3.51 10.90 17.95
CA PRO A 185 -2.52 9.81 17.78
C PRO A 185 -2.42 8.86 18.97
N THR A 186 -2.79 9.32 20.15
CA THR A 186 -2.76 8.55 21.41
C THR A 186 -4.08 7.84 21.74
N ASP A 187 -5.16 8.12 21.01
CA ASP A 187 -6.45 7.49 21.25
C ASP A 187 -6.55 6.16 20.48
N THR A 188 -6.34 5.06 21.20
CA THR A 188 -6.39 3.69 20.68
C THR A 188 -7.67 2.94 21.02
N LYS A 189 -8.71 3.62 21.55
CA LYS A 189 -9.94 2.96 22.02
C LYS A 189 -10.65 2.19 20.94
N ASP A 190 -10.75 2.79 19.73
CA ASP A 190 -11.41 2.19 18.56
C ASP A 190 -10.56 1.11 17.85
N LEU A 191 -9.38 0.78 18.38
CA LEU A 191 -8.47 -0.25 17.84
C LEU A 191 -8.48 -1.54 18.67
N ARG A 192 -9.26 -1.59 19.75
CA ARG A 192 -9.32 -2.73 20.65
C ARG A 192 -10.16 -3.88 20.06
N ILE A 193 -9.84 -5.09 20.51
CA ILE A 193 -10.62 -6.27 20.17
C ILE A 193 -12.00 -6.17 20.83
N GLU A 194 -13.05 -6.33 20.04
CA GLU A 194 -14.44 -6.42 20.50
C GLU A 194 -14.91 -7.87 20.46
N LYS A 195 -15.61 -8.30 21.53
CA LYS A 195 -16.09 -9.68 21.66
C LYS A 195 -17.08 -10.03 20.54
N GLY A 196 -16.84 -11.18 19.89
CA GLY A 196 -17.71 -11.69 18.81
C GLY A 196 -17.47 -11.01 17.46
N GLN A 197 -16.59 -10.00 17.38
CA GLN A 197 -16.35 -9.25 16.13
C GLN A 197 -15.08 -9.74 15.40
N ASP A 198 -15.11 -9.59 14.08
CA ASP A 198 -13.98 -9.75 13.17
C ASP A 198 -13.79 -8.43 12.42
N PHE A 199 -12.85 -7.60 12.91
CA PHE A 199 -12.60 -6.27 12.39
C PHE A 199 -11.20 -6.12 11.79
N VAL A 200 -11.13 -5.25 10.79
CA VAL A 200 -9.87 -4.69 10.30
C VAL A 200 -10.01 -3.17 10.23
N THR A 201 -9.05 -2.45 10.80
CA THR A 201 -8.96 -0.99 10.68
C THR A 201 -7.78 -0.60 9.83
N LEU A 202 -8.03 0.20 8.78
CA LEU A 202 -7.01 0.87 7.98
C LEU A 202 -6.70 2.22 8.65
N LEU A 203 -5.41 2.47 8.95
CA LEU A 203 -4.97 3.61 9.72
C LEU A 203 -3.97 4.47 8.93
N THR A 204 -4.20 5.78 8.89
CA THR A 204 -3.27 6.73 8.27
C THR A 204 -3.29 8.10 8.96
N CYS A 205 -2.34 8.97 8.58
CA CYS A 205 -2.26 10.34 9.08
C CYS A 205 -3.31 11.26 8.41
N THR A 206 -3.81 12.23 9.17
CA THR A 206 -4.72 13.27 8.68
C THR A 206 -4.60 14.55 9.52
N PRO A 207 -4.90 15.77 9.01
CA PRO A 207 -5.09 16.15 7.62
C PRO A 207 -3.84 15.95 6.74
N TYR A 208 -4.01 16.00 5.42
CA TYR A 208 -2.91 15.87 4.46
C TYR A 208 -1.78 16.86 4.76
N MET A 209 -0.54 16.40 4.81
CA MET A 209 0.70 17.15 5.13
C MET A 209 0.79 17.70 6.56
N VAL A 210 -0.31 17.85 7.29
CA VAL A 210 -0.32 18.34 8.70
C VAL A 210 -0.08 17.18 9.66
N ASN A 211 -0.73 16.03 9.43
CA ASN A 211 -0.52 14.75 10.14
C ASN A 211 -0.78 14.80 11.66
N SER A 212 -1.58 15.78 12.13
CA SER A 212 -1.85 15.97 13.57
C SER A 212 -2.77 14.91 14.18
N HIS A 213 -3.59 14.26 13.36
CA HIS A 213 -4.56 13.25 13.78
C HIS A 213 -4.36 11.95 13.01
N ARG A 214 -5.16 10.92 13.35
CA ARG A 214 -5.22 9.64 12.65
C ARG A 214 -6.61 9.42 12.09
N LEU A 215 -6.67 9.03 10.82
CA LEU A 215 -7.88 8.57 10.17
C LEU A 215 -7.96 7.06 10.34
N LEU A 216 -9.07 6.59 10.89
CA LEU A 216 -9.43 5.19 11.08
C LEU A 216 -10.57 4.87 10.12
N VAL A 217 -10.38 3.89 9.24
CA VAL A 217 -11.41 3.31 8.37
C VAL A 217 -11.55 1.86 8.75
N ARG A 218 -12.58 1.53 9.55
CA ARG A 218 -12.83 0.17 10.03
C ARG A 218 -13.77 -0.55 9.07
N GLY A 219 -13.51 -1.84 8.84
CA GLY A 219 -14.40 -2.75 8.18
C GLY A 219 -14.69 -3.98 9.04
N HIS A 220 -15.93 -4.44 8.97
CA HIS A 220 -16.34 -5.73 9.51
C HIS A 220 -16.29 -6.81 8.44
N ARG A 221 -16.15 -8.06 8.88
CA ARG A 221 -16.09 -9.22 8.01
C ARG A 221 -17.40 -9.43 7.25
N VAL A 222 -17.31 -9.66 5.93
CA VAL A 222 -18.45 -10.01 5.07
C VAL A 222 -18.16 -11.30 4.29
N PRO A 223 -19.20 -12.00 3.78
CA PRO A 223 -19.00 -13.17 2.92
C PRO A 223 -18.15 -12.84 1.69
N TYR A 224 -17.23 -13.74 1.37
CA TYR A 224 -16.37 -13.59 0.20
C TYR A 224 -17.01 -14.21 -1.04
N HIS A 225 -17.20 -13.40 -2.10
CA HIS A 225 -17.73 -13.84 -3.39
C HIS A 225 -16.60 -13.86 -4.43
N ALA A 226 -15.95 -15.02 -4.58
CA ALA A 226 -14.71 -15.17 -5.35
C ALA A 226 -14.74 -14.56 -6.76
N LYS A 227 -15.84 -14.75 -7.52
CA LYS A 227 -15.94 -14.24 -8.90
C LYS A 227 -15.99 -12.72 -8.98
N GLU A 228 -16.63 -12.05 -8.03
CA GLU A 228 -16.76 -10.59 -7.99
C GLU A 228 -15.44 -9.97 -7.55
N VAL A 229 -14.88 -10.47 -6.45
CA VAL A 229 -13.64 -9.97 -5.87
C VAL A 229 -12.47 -10.16 -6.83
N GLN A 230 -12.35 -11.32 -7.49
CA GLN A 230 -11.27 -11.54 -8.47
C GLN A 230 -11.31 -10.52 -9.60
N LYS A 231 -12.50 -10.16 -10.11
CA LYS A 231 -12.64 -9.13 -11.15
C LYS A 231 -12.17 -7.75 -10.63
N GLU A 232 -12.53 -7.38 -9.41
CA GLU A 232 -12.14 -6.11 -8.81
C GLU A 232 -10.64 -6.04 -8.56
N VAL A 233 -10.04 -7.08 -7.98
CA VAL A 233 -8.59 -7.18 -7.75
C VAL A 233 -7.82 -7.13 -9.08
N GLN A 234 -8.27 -7.87 -10.08
CA GLN A 234 -7.66 -7.88 -11.42
C GLN A 234 -7.73 -6.50 -12.06
N LYS A 235 -8.87 -5.80 -11.98
CA LYS A 235 -9.05 -4.45 -12.50
C LYS A 235 -8.05 -3.46 -11.88
N VAL A 236 -7.81 -3.54 -10.55
CA VAL A 236 -6.82 -2.70 -9.86
C VAL A 236 -5.41 -2.97 -10.40
N SER A 237 -5.03 -4.23 -10.56
CA SER A 237 -3.72 -4.61 -11.11
C SER A 237 -3.55 -4.16 -12.56
N GLU A 238 -4.57 -4.31 -13.39
CA GLU A 238 -4.57 -3.86 -14.80
C GLU A 238 -4.47 -2.33 -14.89
N ASN A 239 -5.23 -1.58 -14.11
CA ASN A 239 -5.16 -0.11 -14.08
C ASN A 239 -3.74 0.40 -13.79
N LYS A 240 -3.04 -0.24 -12.84
CA LYS A 240 -1.63 0.10 -12.52
C LYS A 240 -0.70 -0.19 -13.70
N ARG A 241 -0.89 -1.31 -14.42
CA ARG A 241 -0.11 -1.63 -15.63
C ARG A 241 -0.37 -0.65 -16.76
N PHE A 242 -1.62 -0.29 -17.02
CA PHE A 242 -1.97 0.71 -18.04
C PHE A 242 -1.36 2.06 -17.75
N PHE A 243 -1.38 2.50 -16.50
CA PHE A 243 -0.73 3.73 -16.09
C PHE A 243 0.78 3.71 -16.36
N LEU A 244 1.46 2.61 -16.03
CA LEU A 244 2.89 2.43 -16.30
C LEU A 244 3.20 2.48 -17.80
N TYR A 245 2.41 1.78 -18.62
CA TYR A 245 2.60 1.79 -20.09
C TYR A 245 2.33 3.17 -20.69
N GLY A 246 1.32 3.89 -20.21
CA GLY A 246 1.05 5.27 -20.60
C GLY A 246 2.22 6.21 -20.30
N LEU A 247 2.81 6.07 -19.12
CA LEU A 247 3.98 6.84 -18.71
C LEU A 247 5.21 6.54 -19.60
N LEU A 248 5.47 5.26 -19.89
CA LEU A 248 6.55 4.86 -20.81
C LEU A 248 6.34 5.42 -22.21
N ALA A 249 5.12 5.34 -22.75
CA ALA A 249 4.80 5.92 -24.06
C ALA A 249 5.00 7.44 -24.09
N ALA A 250 4.57 8.14 -23.05
CA ALA A 250 4.81 9.59 -22.91
C ALA A 250 6.32 9.94 -22.87
N CYS A 251 7.12 9.18 -22.13
CA CYS A 251 8.58 9.36 -22.09
C CYS A 251 9.21 9.16 -23.47
N ILE A 252 8.78 8.14 -24.22
CA ILE A 252 9.28 7.87 -25.59
C ILE A 252 8.90 9.02 -26.52
N LEU A 253 7.68 9.52 -26.47
CA LEU A 253 7.24 10.65 -27.30
C LEU A 253 8.02 11.93 -27.01
N ILE A 254 8.26 12.23 -25.73
CA ILE A 254 9.07 13.37 -25.31
C ILE A 254 10.51 13.22 -25.85
N PHE A 255 11.09 12.02 -25.73
CA PHE A 255 12.44 11.75 -26.24
C PHE A 255 12.54 11.93 -27.77
N LEU A 256 11.57 11.42 -28.52
CA LEU A 256 11.51 11.60 -29.98
C LEU A 256 11.35 13.07 -30.38
N LEU A 257 10.51 13.82 -29.66
CA LEU A 257 10.36 15.27 -29.86
C LEU A 257 11.66 16.01 -29.62
N LEU A 258 12.39 15.67 -28.57
CA LEU A 258 13.69 16.27 -28.27
C LEU A 258 14.73 15.98 -29.39
N ILE A 259 14.77 14.75 -29.90
CA ILE A 259 15.64 14.40 -31.06
C ILE A 259 15.25 15.22 -32.29
N TYR A 260 13.93 15.35 -32.55
CA TYR A 260 13.46 16.15 -33.67
C TYR A 260 13.86 17.61 -33.55
N LEU A 261 13.65 18.24 -32.41
CA LEU A 261 14.03 19.63 -32.12
C LEU A 261 15.55 19.84 -32.23
N PHE A 262 16.34 18.90 -31.70
CA PHE A 262 17.77 18.92 -31.78
C PHE A 262 18.25 18.86 -33.25
N ARG A 263 17.68 17.94 -34.04
CA ARG A 263 18.04 17.83 -35.49
C ARG A 263 17.63 19.09 -36.26
N GLN A 264 16.48 19.69 -35.95
CA GLN A 264 16.04 20.93 -36.59
C GLN A 264 16.97 22.12 -36.25
N SER A 265 17.34 22.24 -34.97
CA SER A 265 18.31 23.26 -34.49
C SER A 265 19.68 23.12 -35.17
N PHE A 266 20.17 21.88 -35.34
CA PHE A 266 21.42 21.61 -36.01
C PHE A 266 21.36 21.95 -37.51
N LYS A 267 20.23 21.70 -38.17
CA LYS A 267 20.00 22.02 -39.58
C LYS A 267 19.95 23.53 -39.85
N ILE A 268 19.38 24.31 -38.94
CA ILE A 268 19.34 25.79 -39.02
C ILE A 268 20.74 26.37 -38.85
N ARG A 269 21.54 25.84 -37.89
CA ARG A 269 22.90 26.32 -37.63
C ARG A 269 23.87 26.04 -38.75
N ASN A 270 23.67 24.96 -39.52
CA ASN A 270 24.53 24.65 -40.68
C ASN A 270 24.11 25.38 -41.98
N ARG A 271 23.01 26.18 -41.94
CA ARG A 271 22.54 26.97 -43.07
C ARG A 271 22.86 28.48 -42.93
N SER A 272 23.31 28.92 -41.76
CA SER A 272 23.84 30.26 -41.48
C SER A 272 25.35 30.24 -41.48
#